data_34ddc040622d7f6f8c9c37f5239fb416
#
_entry.id   34ddc040622d7f6f8c9c37f5239fb416
#
_cell.length_a   1.000
_cell.length_b   1.000
_cell.length_c   1.000
_cell.angle_alpha   90.00
_cell.angle_beta   90.00
_cell.angle_gamma   90.00
#
_symmetry.space_group_name_H-M   'P 1'
#
loop_
_entity.id
_entity.type
_entity.pdbx_description
1 polymer ?
#
loop_
_entity_poly.entity_id
_entity_poly.type
_entity_poly.pdbx_seq_one_letter_code
_entity_poly.pdbx_strand_id
1 'polypeptide(L)'
;MKAHLDLAHDIGARNLLLVLGEYIWQKEVIPPSVQWGWAVEAVREAGDYARENGLEIVIELEPFSMSIVNTVDLMAAFIREVGHPAVFANIDVSHVVLSGAQPSELRKLKGLAHHVHFSDCDGKVHGDLPPGKGVIDFAPWLRELAALDMPGVLSIELEFCPQPDRIVEWVRDAYRETARMMAEAGLRQR
;
A
#
# COMPACT_ATOMS: atom_id res chain seq x y z
N MET A 1 -12.51 11.31 -7.51
CA MET A 1 -12.71 10.19 -6.58
C MET A 1 -13.99 9.42 -6.93
N LYS A 2 -15.22 10.00 -6.85
CA LYS A 2 -16.48 9.26 -7.08
C LYS A 2 -16.49 8.49 -8.41
N ALA A 3 -16.13 9.12 -9.53
CA ALA A 3 -16.06 8.45 -10.83
C ALA A 3 -15.08 7.24 -10.88
N HIS A 4 -14.02 7.24 -10.08
CA HIS A 4 -13.11 6.10 -9.97
C HIS A 4 -13.75 4.97 -9.13
N LEU A 5 -14.52 5.33 -8.11
CA LEU A 5 -15.28 4.35 -7.32
C LEU A 5 -16.42 3.74 -8.16
N ASP A 6 -17.10 4.55 -9.00
CA ASP A 6 -18.10 4.02 -9.95
C ASP A 6 -17.45 3.02 -10.92
N LEU A 7 -16.32 3.37 -11.50
CA LEU A 7 -15.57 2.45 -12.37
C LEU A 7 -15.15 1.17 -11.62
N ALA A 8 -14.62 1.32 -10.40
CA ALA A 8 -14.23 0.17 -9.59
C ALA A 8 -15.42 -0.77 -9.32
N HIS A 9 -16.61 -0.21 -9.02
CA HIS A 9 -17.83 -0.96 -8.87
C HIS A 9 -18.23 -1.69 -10.18
N ASP A 10 -18.21 -0.98 -11.30
CA ASP A 10 -18.63 -1.50 -12.61
C ASP A 10 -17.77 -2.67 -13.09
N ILE A 11 -16.47 -2.65 -12.77
CA ILE A 11 -15.54 -3.75 -13.10
C ILE A 11 -15.47 -4.84 -12.03
N GLY A 12 -16.26 -4.75 -10.97
CA GLY A 12 -16.29 -5.72 -9.87
C GLY A 12 -15.04 -5.72 -9.00
N ALA A 13 -14.36 -4.60 -8.86
CA ALA A 13 -13.25 -4.45 -7.92
C ALA A 13 -13.75 -4.51 -6.48
N ARG A 14 -12.88 -4.92 -5.56
CA ARG A 14 -13.18 -4.92 -4.13
C ARG A 14 -12.82 -3.60 -3.45
N ASN A 15 -11.72 -3.03 -3.86
CA ASN A 15 -11.21 -1.80 -3.27
C ASN A 15 -10.63 -0.87 -4.34
N LEU A 16 -10.46 0.39 -3.96
CA LEU A 16 -9.75 1.41 -4.71
C LEU A 16 -8.54 1.86 -3.91
N LEU A 17 -7.36 1.77 -4.51
CA LEU A 17 -6.14 2.33 -3.94
C LEU A 17 -6.19 3.86 -4.01
N LEU A 18 -5.80 4.50 -2.93
CA LEU A 18 -5.68 5.95 -2.85
C LEU A 18 -4.33 6.37 -2.27
N VAL A 19 -3.55 7.04 -3.09
CA VAL A 19 -2.37 7.79 -2.68
C VAL A 19 -2.80 9.19 -2.26
N LEU A 20 -2.42 9.62 -1.05
CA LEU A 20 -2.76 10.96 -0.53
C LEU A 20 -1.91 12.07 -1.16
N GLY A 21 -0.93 11.69 -1.94
CA GLY A 21 0.04 12.55 -2.60
C GLY A 21 1.45 12.34 -2.07
N GLU A 22 2.40 12.39 -2.99
CA GLU A 22 3.83 12.22 -2.71
C GLU A 22 4.42 13.42 -1.97
N TYR A 23 3.72 14.57 -2.01
CA TYR A 23 4.22 15.84 -1.50
C TYR A 23 3.17 16.58 -0.67
N ILE A 24 3.60 17.16 0.41
CA ILE A 24 2.86 18.21 1.11
C ILE A 24 3.10 19.51 0.32
N TRP A 25 2.17 19.82 -0.56
CA TRP A 25 2.25 21.03 -1.39
C TRP A 25 2.12 22.30 -0.54
N GLN A 26 2.91 23.30 -0.87
CA GLN A 26 2.84 24.61 -0.23
C GLN A 26 2.98 24.57 1.30
N LYS A 27 3.82 23.66 1.82
CA LYS A 27 4.02 23.49 3.26
C LYS A 27 4.48 24.75 4.00
N GLU A 28 5.07 25.69 3.27
CA GLU A 28 5.48 27.01 3.77
C GLU A 28 4.27 27.92 4.01
N VAL A 29 3.15 27.65 3.36
CA VAL A 29 1.92 28.44 3.42
C VAL A 29 0.83 27.72 4.21
N ILE A 30 0.70 26.40 3.98
CA ILE A 30 -0.33 25.56 4.61
C ILE A 30 0.35 24.57 5.55
N PRO A 31 0.17 24.71 6.86
CA PRO A 31 0.76 23.79 7.84
C PRO A 31 0.39 22.32 7.55
N PRO A 32 1.31 21.35 7.72
CA PRO A 32 1.03 19.93 7.53
C PRO A 32 -0.17 19.41 8.34
N SER A 33 -0.38 19.92 9.56
CA SER A 33 -1.53 19.56 10.39
C SER A 33 -2.88 19.97 9.79
N VAL A 34 -2.91 21.08 9.05
CA VAL A 34 -4.11 21.53 8.32
C VAL A 34 -4.37 20.61 7.13
N GLN A 35 -3.32 20.29 6.36
CA GLN A 35 -3.42 19.36 5.23
C GLN A 35 -3.84 17.97 5.69
N TRP A 36 -3.34 17.49 6.83
CA TRP A 36 -3.78 16.25 7.47
C TRP A 36 -5.28 16.27 7.77
N GLY A 37 -5.79 17.31 8.40
CA GLY A 37 -7.22 17.46 8.68
C GLY A 37 -8.07 17.41 7.41
N TRP A 38 -7.66 18.13 6.37
CA TRP A 38 -8.35 18.08 5.07
C TRP A 38 -8.33 16.68 4.44
N ALA A 39 -7.21 15.97 4.54
CA ALA A 39 -7.10 14.60 4.04
C ALA A 39 -8.05 13.65 4.80
N VAL A 40 -8.12 13.77 6.13
CA VAL A 40 -9.03 12.97 6.96
C VAL A 40 -10.49 13.21 6.55
N GLU A 41 -10.91 14.48 6.39
CA GLU A 41 -12.28 14.83 6.00
C GLU A 41 -12.60 14.32 4.58
N ALA A 42 -11.72 14.54 3.62
CA ALA A 42 -11.91 14.10 2.23
C ALA A 42 -11.98 12.57 2.11
N VAL A 43 -11.15 11.85 2.89
CA VAL A 43 -11.16 10.39 2.90
C VAL A 43 -12.41 9.83 3.57
N ARG A 44 -12.95 10.49 4.60
CA ARG A 44 -14.25 10.12 5.19
C ARG A 44 -15.38 10.24 4.18
N GLU A 45 -15.48 11.39 3.47
CA GLU A 45 -16.50 11.57 2.42
C GLU A 45 -16.38 10.52 1.31
N ALA A 46 -15.16 10.23 0.88
CA ALA A 46 -14.92 9.20 -0.11
C ALA A 46 -15.27 7.79 0.42
N GLY A 47 -15.00 7.52 1.70
CA GLY A 47 -15.35 6.29 2.40
C GLY A 47 -16.85 6.05 2.48
N ASP A 48 -17.63 7.10 2.76
CA ASP A 48 -19.10 7.00 2.73
C ASP A 48 -19.59 6.54 1.35
N TYR A 49 -19.08 7.17 0.29
CA TYR A 49 -19.45 6.83 -1.08
C TYR A 49 -18.98 5.41 -1.46
N ALA A 50 -17.79 5.01 -1.06
CA ALA A 50 -17.27 3.66 -1.29
C ALA A 50 -18.17 2.60 -0.61
N ARG A 51 -18.53 2.83 0.65
CA ARG A 51 -19.41 1.93 1.42
C ARG A 51 -20.79 1.76 0.77
N GLU A 52 -21.38 2.85 0.29
CA GLU A 52 -22.69 2.82 -0.41
C GLU A 52 -22.64 1.96 -1.67
N ASN A 53 -21.48 1.85 -2.32
CA ASN A 53 -21.24 1.05 -3.51
C ASN A 53 -20.61 -0.33 -3.22
N GLY A 54 -20.51 -0.72 -1.95
CA GLY A 54 -19.94 -2.02 -1.54
C GLY A 54 -18.44 -2.13 -1.76
N LEU A 55 -17.73 -1.00 -1.80
CA LEU A 55 -16.29 -0.90 -2.02
C LEU A 55 -15.55 -0.50 -0.74
N GLU A 56 -14.26 -0.75 -0.72
CA GLU A 56 -13.30 -0.24 0.26
C GLU A 56 -12.34 0.75 -0.39
N ILE A 57 -11.79 1.68 0.39
CA ILE A 57 -10.63 2.49 0.02
C ILE A 57 -9.43 1.96 0.80
N VAL A 58 -8.34 1.71 0.13
CA VAL A 58 -7.06 1.37 0.76
C VAL A 58 -6.06 2.49 0.54
N ILE A 59 -5.56 3.06 1.63
CA ILE A 59 -4.62 4.18 1.61
C ILE A 59 -3.20 3.64 1.52
N GLU A 60 -2.39 4.18 0.63
CA GLU A 60 -1.00 3.81 0.48
C GLU A 60 -0.07 4.74 1.27
N LEU A 61 0.92 4.13 1.91
CA LEU A 61 2.04 4.84 2.51
C LEU A 61 3.05 5.16 1.41
N GLU A 62 3.43 6.44 1.30
CA GLU A 62 4.45 6.90 0.37
C GLU A 62 5.77 7.20 1.09
N PRO A 63 6.92 6.62 0.67
CA PRO A 63 8.16 6.70 1.44
C PRO A 63 8.89 8.04 1.31
N PHE A 64 8.20 9.09 0.86
CA PHE A 64 8.79 10.40 0.66
C PHE A 64 8.68 11.26 1.92
N SER A 65 9.77 11.94 2.26
CA SER A 65 9.82 12.81 3.45
C SER A 65 8.77 13.93 3.48
N MET A 66 8.20 14.26 2.33
CA MET A 66 7.18 15.29 2.17
C MET A 66 5.75 14.73 2.06
N SER A 67 5.56 13.43 2.10
CA SER A 67 4.23 12.81 2.12
C SER A 67 3.59 12.96 3.49
N ILE A 68 2.26 13.11 3.52
CA ILE A 68 1.49 13.22 4.78
C ILE A 68 1.58 11.91 5.56
N VAL A 69 1.48 10.78 4.85
CA VAL A 69 1.56 9.43 5.44
C VAL A 69 2.79 8.74 4.87
N ASN A 70 3.91 8.83 5.58
CA ASN A 70 5.20 8.31 5.11
C ASN A 70 5.88 7.34 6.09
N THR A 71 5.20 6.94 7.16
CA THR A 71 5.66 5.92 8.10
C THR A 71 4.51 5.02 8.54
N VAL A 72 4.82 3.83 9.02
CA VAL A 72 3.83 2.89 9.57
C VAL A 72 3.05 3.52 10.74
N ASP A 73 3.71 4.32 11.58
CA ASP A 73 3.05 5.01 12.69
C ASP A 73 2.03 6.05 12.20
N LEU A 74 2.40 6.84 11.20
CA LEU A 74 1.49 7.83 10.60
C LEU A 74 0.34 7.14 9.87
N MET A 75 0.59 6.03 9.16
CA MET A 75 -0.48 5.24 8.55
C MET A 75 -1.47 4.74 9.61
N ALA A 76 -0.99 4.13 10.68
CA ALA A 76 -1.86 3.63 11.75
C ALA A 76 -2.64 4.78 12.41
N ALA A 77 -2.03 5.93 12.63
CA ALA A 77 -2.68 7.12 13.19
C ALA A 77 -3.76 7.65 12.22
N PHE A 78 -3.43 7.77 10.93
CA PHE A 78 -4.34 8.27 9.90
C PHE A 78 -5.60 7.41 9.78
N ILE A 79 -5.44 6.09 9.62
CA ILE A 79 -6.59 5.18 9.50
C ILE A 79 -7.48 5.22 10.74
N ARG A 80 -6.88 5.29 11.95
CA ARG A 80 -7.65 5.41 13.19
C ARG A 80 -8.38 6.74 13.29
N GLU A 81 -7.75 7.84 12.88
CA GLU A 81 -8.38 9.16 12.91
C GLU A 81 -9.50 9.28 11.88
N VAL A 82 -9.30 8.76 10.65
CA VAL A 82 -10.37 8.62 9.66
C VAL A 82 -11.53 7.82 10.28
N GLY A 83 -11.25 6.70 10.94
CA GLY A 83 -12.24 5.92 11.72
C GLY A 83 -13.44 5.45 10.89
N HIS A 84 -13.27 5.20 9.60
CA HIS A 84 -14.36 4.85 8.68
C HIS A 84 -14.34 3.36 8.32
N PRO A 85 -15.49 2.64 8.36
CA PRO A 85 -15.54 1.19 8.19
C PRO A 85 -15.26 0.69 6.76
N ALA A 86 -15.12 1.57 5.79
CA ALA A 86 -14.70 1.23 4.42
C ALA A 86 -13.32 1.82 4.06
N VAL A 87 -12.52 2.25 5.06
CA VAL A 87 -11.18 2.82 4.81
C VAL A 87 -10.13 2.05 5.58
N PHE A 88 -9.13 1.54 4.86
CA PHE A 88 -8.07 0.69 5.39
C PHE A 88 -6.71 1.09 4.83
N ALA A 89 -5.64 0.47 5.33
CA ALA A 89 -4.30 0.65 4.79
C ALA A 89 -4.01 -0.34 3.68
N ASN A 90 -3.26 0.11 2.66
CA ASN A 90 -2.42 -0.73 1.82
C ASN A 90 -1.01 -0.79 2.41
N ILE A 91 -0.43 -1.96 2.46
CA ILE A 91 0.96 -2.16 2.87
C ILE A 91 1.78 -2.42 1.63
N ASP A 92 2.48 -1.42 1.11
CA ASP A 92 3.54 -1.68 0.13
C ASP A 92 4.83 -2.02 0.86
N VAL A 93 5.39 -3.21 0.56
CA VAL A 93 6.57 -3.73 1.27
C VAL A 93 7.80 -2.89 0.96
N SER A 94 7.98 -2.44 -0.28
CA SER A 94 9.12 -1.59 -0.65
C SER A 94 9.04 -0.22 0.03
N HIS A 95 7.84 0.36 0.11
CA HIS A 95 7.62 1.66 0.75
C HIS A 95 7.87 1.61 2.25
N VAL A 96 7.41 0.57 2.94
CA VAL A 96 7.68 0.45 4.38
C VAL A 96 9.15 0.20 4.66
N VAL A 97 9.88 -0.51 3.79
CA VAL A 97 11.34 -0.66 3.87
C VAL A 97 12.03 0.68 3.66
N LEU A 98 11.67 1.41 2.61
CA LEU A 98 12.24 2.73 2.31
C LEU A 98 11.93 3.77 3.39
N SER A 99 10.81 3.64 4.10
CA SER A 99 10.49 4.47 5.27
C SER A 99 11.36 4.16 6.51
N GLY A 100 12.20 3.13 6.44
CA GLY A 100 13.07 2.68 7.52
C GLY A 100 12.40 1.78 8.54
N ALA A 101 11.18 1.30 8.28
CA ALA A 101 10.45 0.44 9.19
C ALA A 101 11.09 -0.97 9.31
N GLN A 102 10.86 -1.61 10.47
CA GLN A 102 11.20 -3.00 10.69
C GLN A 102 9.97 -3.89 10.48
N PRO A 103 10.12 -5.16 10.08
CA PRO A 103 8.99 -6.06 9.84
C PRO A 103 7.97 -6.12 11.00
N SER A 104 8.45 -6.13 12.24
CA SER A 104 7.60 -6.18 13.44
C SER A 104 6.67 -4.96 13.61
N GLU A 105 6.98 -3.85 12.94
CA GLU A 105 6.16 -2.64 13.01
C GLU A 105 4.83 -2.81 12.27
N LEU A 106 4.74 -3.74 11.31
CA LEU A 106 3.49 -4.07 10.63
C LEU A 106 2.37 -4.47 11.60
N ARG A 107 2.70 -4.98 12.79
CA ARG A 107 1.73 -5.31 13.85
C ARG A 107 0.85 -4.13 14.24
N LYS A 108 1.34 -2.89 14.08
CA LYS A 108 0.58 -1.65 14.33
C LYS A 108 -0.63 -1.50 13.39
N LEU A 109 -0.58 -2.17 12.23
CA LEU A 109 -1.63 -2.17 11.19
C LEU A 109 -2.60 -3.36 11.30
N LYS A 110 -2.48 -4.20 12.34
CA LYS A 110 -3.42 -5.30 12.55
C LYS A 110 -4.85 -4.81 12.70
N GLY A 111 -5.76 -5.33 11.86
CA GLY A 111 -7.15 -4.89 11.77
C GLY A 111 -7.36 -3.54 11.07
N LEU A 112 -6.29 -2.92 10.57
CA LEU A 112 -6.34 -1.66 9.83
C LEU A 112 -5.96 -1.81 8.36
N ALA A 113 -5.32 -2.91 7.95
CA ALA A 113 -4.86 -3.15 6.59
C ALA A 113 -5.70 -4.22 5.89
N HIS A 114 -6.05 -3.98 4.62
CA HIS A 114 -6.85 -4.87 3.79
C HIS A 114 -6.23 -5.19 2.44
N HIS A 115 -5.08 -4.61 2.12
CA HIS A 115 -4.36 -4.89 0.87
C HIS A 115 -2.85 -4.86 1.10
N VAL A 116 -2.12 -5.55 0.24
CA VAL A 116 -0.65 -5.54 0.21
C VAL A 116 -0.18 -5.34 -1.22
N HIS A 117 0.70 -4.38 -1.43
CA HIS A 117 1.56 -4.35 -2.60
C HIS A 117 2.89 -5.06 -2.26
N PHE A 118 3.34 -5.90 -3.17
CA PHE A 118 4.53 -6.71 -2.97
C PHE A 118 5.54 -6.42 -4.08
N SER A 119 6.47 -5.58 -3.73
CA SER A 119 7.55 -5.07 -4.58
C SER A 119 8.86 -5.11 -3.81
N ASP A 120 9.97 -5.04 -4.55
CA ASP A 120 11.32 -4.91 -3.99
C ASP A 120 11.84 -3.49 -4.23
N CYS A 121 12.94 -3.10 -3.59
CA CYS A 121 13.60 -1.82 -3.81
C CYS A 121 15.13 -1.95 -3.72
N ASP A 122 15.84 -0.92 -4.12
CA ASP A 122 17.30 -0.85 -3.97
C ASP A 122 17.75 -0.36 -2.58
N GLY A 123 16.79 -0.08 -1.69
CA GLY A 123 17.01 0.45 -0.35
C GLY A 123 17.31 1.96 -0.31
N LYS A 124 17.13 2.68 -1.42
CA LYS A 124 17.47 4.11 -1.52
C LYS A 124 16.40 4.94 -2.19
N VAL A 125 15.87 4.46 -3.31
CA VAL A 125 14.89 5.19 -4.11
C VAL A 125 13.66 4.32 -4.38
N HIS A 126 12.52 4.97 -4.50
CA HIS A 126 11.28 4.35 -4.94
C HIS A 126 11.41 3.83 -6.37
N GLY A 127 10.87 2.65 -6.67
CA GLY A 127 11.00 2.09 -8.01
C GLY A 127 10.41 0.68 -8.20
N ASP A 128 9.73 0.14 -7.22
CA ASP A 128 8.96 -1.12 -7.23
C ASP A 128 9.51 -2.22 -8.14
N LEU A 129 10.70 -2.68 -7.76
CA LEU A 129 11.41 -3.74 -8.46
C LEU A 129 10.70 -5.09 -8.29
N PRO A 130 10.86 -6.02 -9.24
CA PRO A 130 10.40 -7.38 -9.05
C PRO A 130 10.96 -7.99 -7.77
N PRO A 131 10.15 -8.67 -6.94
CA PRO A 131 10.60 -9.36 -5.75
C PRO A 131 11.82 -10.25 -6.01
N GLY A 132 12.87 -10.09 -5.20
CA GLY A 132 14.15 -10.78 -5.34
C GLY A 132 15.15 -10.09 -6.30
N LYS A 133 14.84 -8.89 -6.81
CA LYS A 133 15.75 -8.09 -7.65
C LYS A 133 16.33 -6.89 -6.93
N GLY A 134 15.88 -6.62 -5.73
CA GLY A 134 16.37 -5.56 -4.85
C GLY A 134 17.14 -6.09 -3.64
N VAL A 135 16.96 -5.43 -2.50
CA VAL A 135 17.72 -5.71 -1.27
C VAL A 135 16.86 -6.32 -0.15
N ILE A 136 15.55 -6.51 -0.38
CA ILE A 136 14.64 -6.92 0.67
C ILE A 136 14.78 -8.43 0.97
N ASP A 137 15.07 -8.77 2.23
CA ASP A 137 14.83 -10.12 2.75
C ASP A 137 13.35 -10.25 3.08
N PHE A 138 12.57 -10.88 2.20
CA PHE A 138 11.13 -10.99 2.34
C PHE A 138 10.65 -11.93 3.44
N ALA A 139 11.47 -12.88 3.88
CA ALA A 139 11.03 -13.90 4.83
C ALA A 139 10.47 -13.34 6.16
N PRO A 140 11.11 -12.34 6.82
CA PRO A 140 10.51 -11.72 8.01
C PRO A 140 9.24 -10.92 7.69
N TRP A 141 9.16 -10.23 6.55
CA TRP A 141 7.99 -9.47 6.15
C TRP A 141 6.78 -10.37 5.90
N LEU A 142 6.95 -11.46 5.17
CA LEU A 142 5.88 -12.43 4.92
C LEU A 142 5.34 -13.05 6.21
N ARG A 143 6.21 -13.32 7.20
CA ARG A 143 5.75 -13.81 8.53
C ARG A 143 4.87 -12.81 9.26
N GLU A 144 5.25 -11.53 9.25
CA GLU A 144 4.44 -10.49 9.89
C GLU A 144 3.14 -10.22 9.12
N LEU A 145 3.19 -10.18 7.78
CA LEU A 145 1.98 -10.06 6.95
C LEU A 145 0.99 -11.19 7.22
N ALA A 146 1.48 -12.43 7.29
CA ALA A 146 0.63 -13.58 7.64
C ALA A 146 -0.02 -13.45 9.04
N ALA A 147 0.71 -12.88 10.01
CA ALA A 147 0.22 -12.67 11.37
C ALA A 147 -0.82 -11.55 11.50
N LEU A 148 -0.97 -10.69 10.49
CA LEU A 148 -2.01 -9.67 10.47
C LEU A 148 -3.41 -10.28 10.29
N ASP A 149 -3.50 -11.46 9.66
CA ASP A 149 -4.77 -12.16 9.38
C ASP A 149 -5.77 -11.25 8.64
N MET A 150 -5.29 -10.55 7.62
CA MET A 150 -6.11 -9.60 6.86
C MET A 150 -6.96 -10.34 5.81
N PRO A 151 -8.16 -9.80 5.50
CA PRO A 151 -9.07 -10.39 4.52
C PRO A 151 -8.67 -10.10 3.06
N GLY A 152 -7.59 -9.36 2.85
CA GLY A 152 -7.15 -8.86 1.54
C GLY A 152 -6.33 -9.84 0.71
N VAL A 153 -5.78 -9.32 -0.36
CA VAL A 153 -4.88 -10.02 -1.27
C VAL A 153 -3.51 -9.33 -1.29
N LEU A 154 -2.51 -10.08 -1.75
CA LEU A 154 -1.19 -9.57 -2.06
C LEU A 154 -1.12 -9.41 -3.58
N SER A 155 -0.93 -8.18 -4.04
CA SER A 155 -0.72 -7.83 -5.44
C SER A 155 0.75 -7.51 -5.69
N ILE A 156 1.32 -8.06 -6.74
CA ILE A 156 2.67 -7.68 -7.17
C ILE A 156 2.58 -6.32 -7.86
N GLU A 157 3.33 -5.36 -7.36
CA GLU A 157 3.48 -4.05 -7.98
C GLU A 157 4.84 -3.93 -8.64
N LEU A 158 4.85 -3.40 -9.85
CA LEU A 158 6.07 -3.22 -10.64
C LEU A 158 6.01 -1.88 -11.36
N GLU A 159 7.05 -1.08 -11.18
CA GLU A 159 7.20 0.19 -11.86
C GLU A 159 8.52 0.25 -12.66
N PHE A 160 8.61 1.21 -13.57
CA PHE A 160 9.83 1.59 -14.28
C PHE A 160 10.59 0.44 -14.92
N CYS A 161 9.88 -0.49 -15.62
CA CYS A 161 10.55 -1.58 -16.35
C CYS A 161 11.65 -1.02 -17.26
N PRO A 162 12.95 -1.37 -17.06
CA PRO A 162 14.05 -0.83 -17.82
C PRO A 162 14.08 -1.31 -19.28
N GLN A 163 13.29 -2.32 -19.60
CA GLN A 163 13.17 -2.93 -20.94
C GLN A 163 11.68 -3.12 -21.26
N PRO A 164 10.96 -2.08 -21.71
CA PRO A 164 9.51 -2.14 -21.97
C PRO A 164 9.09 -3.28 -22.88
N ASP A 165 9.89 -3.62 -23.88
CA ASP A 165 9.64 -4.73 -24.81
C ASP A 165 9.64 -6.11 -24.12
N ARG A 166 10.19 -6.22 -22.92
CA ARG A 166 10.27 -7.43 -22.11
C ARG A 166 9.38 -7.43 -20.88
N ILE A 167 8.41 -6.53 -20.83
CA ILE A 167 7.54 -6.36 -19.65
C ILE A 167 6.81 -7.66 -19.26
N VAL A 168 6.40 -8.46 -20.23
CA VAL A 168 5.70 -9.74 -19.96
C VAL A 168 6.63 -10.76 -19.27
N GLU A 169 7.91 -10.79 -19.66
CA GLU A 169 8.90 -11.65 -18.99
C GLU A 169 9.14 -11.16 -17.56
N TRP A 170 9.24 -9.85 -17.37
CA TRP A 170 9.46 -9.21 -16.10
C TRP A 170 8.33 -9.53 -15.10
N VAL A 171 7.09 -9.37 -15.53
CA VAL A 171 5.90 -9.73 -14.74
C VAL A 171 5.88 -11.23 -14.42
N ARG A 172 6.21 -12.08 -15.39
CA ARG A 172 6.26 -13.54 -15.19
C ARG A 172 7.31 -13.95 -14.17
N ASP A 173 8.48 -13.34 -14.22
CA ASP A 173 9.57 -13.63 -13.30
C ASP A 173 9.24 -13.15 -11.89
N ALA A 174 8.66 -11.95 -11.75
CA ALA A 174 8.17 -11.43 -10.49
C ALA A 174 7.12 -12.37 -9.86
N TYR A 175 6.15 -12.84 -10.65
CA TYR A 175 5.14 -13.79 -10.18
C TYR A 175 5.75 -15.11 -9.70
N ARG A 176 6.68 -15.70 -10.47
CA ARG A 176 7.35 -16.96 -10.11
C ARG A 176 8.11 -16.83 -8.79
N GLU A 177 8.85 -15.74 -8.66
CA GLU A 177 9.66 -15.50 -7.46
C GLU A 177 8.78 -15.23 -6.22
N THR A 178 7.74 -14.43 -6.36
CA THR A 178 6.74 -14.21 -5.29
C THR A 178 6.09 -15.54 -4.88
N ALA A 179 5.67 -16.36 -5.86
CA ALA A 179 5.08 -17.68 -5.62
C ALA A 179 6.03 -18.59 -4.83
N ARG A 180 7.32 -18.60 -5.18
CA ARG A 180 8.36 -19.35 -4.47
C ARG A 180 8.50 -18.88 -3.03
N MET A 181 8.64 -17.56 -2.81
CA MET A 181 8.78 -16.96 -1.47
C MET A 181 7.57 -17.26 -0.58
N MET A 182 6.36 -17.15 -1.13
CA MET A 182 5.12 -17.48 -0.40
C MET A 182 5.04 -18.97 -0.03
N ALA A 183 5.45 -19.86 -0.94
CA ALA A 183 5.49 -21.29 -0.66
C ALA A 183 6.50 -21.64 0.45
N GLU A 184 7.70 -21.04 0.41
CA GLU A 184 8.74 -21.21 1.45
C GLU A 184 8.29 -20.64 2.82
N ALA A 185 7.48 -19.58 2.81
CA ALA A 185 6.88 -19.03 4.02
C ALA A 185 5.66 -19.83 4.53
N GLY A 186 5.25 -20.91 3.83
CA GLY A 186 4.07 -21.70 4.16
C GLY A 186 2.74 -20.99 3.89
N LEU A 187 2.76 -19.92 3.09
CA LEU A 187 1.57 -19.18 2.69
C LEU A 187 0.97 -19.81 1.44
N ARG A 188 -0.35 -20.03 1.45
CA ARG A 188 -1.05 -20.59 0.29
C ARG A 188 -1.35 -19.48 -0.71
N GLN A 189 -1.04 -19.74 -1.97
CA GLN A 189 -1.65 -19.00 -3.08
C GLN A 189 -3.14 -19.37 -3.16
N ARG A 190 -3.98 -18.40 -3.29
CA ARG A 190 -5.39 -18.59 -3.62
C ARG A 190 -5.58 -18.62 -5.12
#